data_b710ba8a92529e3282ab3fd8a2e4ba96
#
_entry.id   b710ba8a92529e3282ab3fd8a2e4ba96
#
_cell.length_a   1.000
_cell.length_b   1.000
_cell.length_c   1.000
_cell.angle_alpha   90.00
_cell.angle_beta   90.00
_cell.angle_gamma   90.00
#
_symmetry.space_group_name_H-M   'P 1'
#
loop_
_entity.id
_entity.type
_entity.pdbx_description
1 polymer ?
#
loop_
_entity_poly.entity_id
_entity_poly.type
_entity_poly.pdbx_seq_one_letter_code
_entity_poly.pdbx_strand_id
1 'polypeptide(L)'
;IYTVRKRGGRFEGEVEQILKRARKNFVDMVEIFGSFALLIRDSKKMPYDLFIPMEKLKGAENGQKAIGRITDWPAKVKNPFGEIIDVLGNPGENDVEMHAILAEFDLPYQFPEDVAQAAEHISEKITEEDIKERRDFRDVLTFTIDPHDAKDFDDALSLRKLKNGNYEVGVHIADVTHYVKTSTMIDDEAYDRATSVYLVDRVVPMIPERLSNFICSLRPDEEKLCFSVVFEMNEKAEVLNEWIGRTIIRSKKRFNYEQVQNMITGKEGELKSEIMTLHELAQIMRKNRFDKGSIAFDSLEVKFNLDKNGKPLSVYFKEQKEANHLIEEFMLLANRTVTEFINRGEKYVQQTKAKPGDKNLGKPKTFVYRIHDKPDPEKFESFSRFITRFGYSVDLTSESAMSKSLNQLLKQVEGKKEQDVIENLALRAMAKARYSTSNIGHYGLAFKYYSHFTSPIRRYPDMMVHRLLAHYLKNGDSKNKKKYEQRCTHCSDMEKRAMEAERASTKYKQVEFMKDKVGMEFPAIISGLTGWGIYAEIIENRVEGMIAVQSLMDDFYEYDDENYTLVGRHTGKTFKLGDEITVEVKNVNLPKRQLDFAFVD
;
A
#
# COMPACT_ATOMS: atom_id res chain seq x y z
N ILE A 1 -22.47 -2.38 -24.91
CA ILE A 1 -22.58 -0.95 -25.34
C ILE A 1 -22.58 -0.95 -26.86
N TYR A 2 -23.54 -0.29 -27.48
CA TYR A 2 -23.52 -0.01 -28.90
C TYR A 2 -23.39 1.50 -29.16
N THR A 3 -22.77 1.86 -30.28
CA THR A 3 -22.58 3.27 -30.65
C THR A 3 -23.89 3.84 -31.20
N VAL A 4 -24.41 4.86 -30.55
CA VAL A 4 -25.67 5.54 -30.95
C VAL A 4 -25.39 6.62 -32.00
N ARG A 5 -24.38 7.45 -31.78
CA ARG A 5 -24.02 8.55 -32.68
C ARG A 5 -22.59 9.04 -32.47
N LYS A 6 -22.12 9.82 -33.45
CA LYS A 6 -20.86 10.56 -33.36
C LYS A 6 -21.14 12.04 -33.24
N ARG A 7 -20.71 12.70 -32.18
CA ARG A 7 -20.90 14.15 -31.96
C ARG A 7 -19.56 14.79 -31.61
N GLY A 8 -19.18 15.84 -32.34
CA GLY A 8 -17.93 16.57 -32.08
C GLY A 8 -16.65 15.70 -32.07
N GLY A 9 -16.56 14.68 -32.94
CA GLY A 9 -15.44 13.76 -32.99
C GLY A 9 -15.48 12.61 -31.97
N ARG A 10 -16.38 12.63 -30.98
CA ARG A 10 -16.54 11.60 -29.95
C ARG A 10 -17.70 10.67 -30.29
N PHE A 11 -17.52 9.37 -29.97
CA PHE A 11 -18.59 8.39 -30.07
C PHE A 11 -19.43 8.40 -28.79
N GLU A 12 -20.75 8.52 -28.94
CA GLU A 12 -21.70 8.31 -27.85
C GLU A 12 -22.22 6.88 -27.95
N GLY A 13 -22.26 6.17 -26.84
CA GLY A 13 -22.75 4.80 -26.75
C GLY A 13 -23.84 4.67 -25.70
N GLU A 14 -24.73 3.70 -25.91
CA GLU A 14 -25.77 3.34 -24.96
C GLU A 14 -25.49 1.98 -24.35
N VAL A 15 -25.77 1.84 -23.05
CA VAL A 15 -25.59 0.57 -22.33
C VAL A 15 -26.79 -0.33 -22.62
N GLU A 16 -26.56 -1.38 -23.40
CA GLU A 16 -27.59 -2.36 -23.77
C GLU A 16 -27.86 -3.34 -22.61
N GLN A 17 -26.80 -3.83 -21.98
CA GLN A 17 -26.90 -4.80 -20.89
C GLN A 17 -25.78 -4.60 -19.88
N ILE A 18 -26.12 -4.67 -18.60
CA ILE A 18 -25.16 -4.69 -17.49
C ILE A 18 -24.77 -6.14 -17.22
N LEU A 19 -23.57 -6.55 -17.62
CA LEU A 19 -23.04 -7.90 -17.39
C LEU A 19 -22.59 -8.09 -15.93
N LYS A 20 -22.00 -7.06 -15.33
CA LYS A 20 -21.54 -7.05 -13.94
C LYS A 20 -21.58 -5.61 -13.42
N ARG A 21 -22.20 -5.41 -12.26
CA ARG A 21 -22.14 -4.11 -11.58
C ARG A 21 -20.78 -3.92 -10.93
N ALA A 22 -20.23 -2.71 -11.03
CA ALA A 22 -18.95 -2.36 -10.41
C ALA A 22 -19.02 -2.42 -8.87
N ARG A 23 -20.17 -2.06 -8.31
CA ARG A 23 -20.46 -2.14 -6.87
C ARG A 23 -21.80 -2.82 -6.66
N LYS A 24 -21.86 -3.68 -5.66
CA LYS A 24 -23.08 -4.36 -5.22
C LYS A 24 -23.56 -3.84 -3.86
N ASN A 25 -22.61 -3.48 -3.00
CA ASN A 25 -22.85 -3.03 -1.63
C ASN A 25 -22.69 -1.51 -1.53
N PHE A 26 -23.51 -0.91 -0.68
CA PHE A 26 -23.57 0.52 -0.45
C PHE A 26 -23.71 0.76 1.05
N VAL A 27 -23.02 1.79 1.55
CA VAL A 27 -23.05 2.15 2.98
C VAL A 27 -23.58 3.55 3.10
N ASP A 28 -24.68 3.71 3.81
CA ASP A 28 -25.25 5.03 4.08
C ASP A 28 -26.24 4.95 5.26
N MET A 29 -26.95 6.04 5.56
CA MET A 29 -27.92 6.11 6.63
C MET A 29 -29.27 5.54 6.23
N VAL A 30 -29.90 4.84 7.16
CA VAL A 30 -31.26 4.31 7.02
C VAL A 30 -32.26 5.37 7.46
N GLU A 31 -33.21 5.73 6.58
CA GLU A 31 -34.40 6.49 6.93
C GLU A 31 -35.65 5.62 6.76
N ILE A 32 -36.50 5.57 7.80
CA ILE A 32 -37.70 4.74 7.83
C ILE A 32 -38.95 5.59 7.59
N PHE A 33 -39.74 5.22 6.59
CA PHE A 33 -40.97 5.87 6.17
C PHE A 33 -42.16 4.91 6.31
N GLY A 34 -42.71 4.77 7.50
CA GLY A 34 -43.90 3.94 7.74
C GLY A 34 -43.80 2.51 7.19
N SER A 35 -44.09 2.29 5.90
CA SER A 35 -44.14 0.97 5.27
C SER A 35 -42.87 0.57 4.50
N PHE A 36 -41.88 1.43 4.40
CA PHE A 36 -40.59 1.16 3.74
C PHE A 36 -39.47 1.98 4.36
N ALA A 37 -38.25 1.66 4.03
CA ALA A 37 -37.06 2.45 4.37
C ALA A 37 -36.28 2.82 3.10
N LEU A 38 -35.49 3.87 3.21
CA LEU A 38 -34.49 4.26 2.22
C LEU A 38 -33.11 4.17 2.87
N LEU A 39 -32.14 3.64 2.13
CA LEU A 39 -30.74 3.88 2.41
C LEU A 39 -30.36 5.14 1.63
N ILE A 40 -30.28 6.28 2.34
CA ILE A 40 -30.11 7.61 1.75
C ILE A 40 -28.67 7.84 1.39
N ARG A 41 -28.44 8.18 0.12
CA ARG A 41 -27.10 8.33 -0.42
C ARG A 41 -26.71 9.81 -0.57
N ASP A 42 -25.59 10.14 0.05
CA ASP A 42 -24.97 11.47 -0.07
C ASP A 42 -23.84 11.53 -1.12
N SER A 43 -23.84 10.57 -2.06
CA SER A 43 -22.78 10.43 -3.07
C SER A 43 -23.22 10.90 -4.46
N LYS A 44 -22.51 11.89 -5.02
CA LYS A 44 -22.69 12.34 -6.42
C LYS A 44 -22.46 11.23 -7.46
N LYS A 45 -21.74 10.16 -7.12
CA LYS A 45 -21.45 9.03 -8.04
C LYS A 45 -22.64 8.10 -8.24
N MET A 46 -23.62 8.10 -7.33
CA MET A 46 -24.87 7.35 -7.45
C MET A 46 -25.99 8.21 -6.85
N PRO A 47 -26.72 8.96 -7.68
CA PRO A 47 -27.72 9.94 -7.20
C PRO A 47 -29.07 9.30 -6.84
N TYR A 48 -29.14 8.01 -6.59
CA TYR A 48 -30.35 7.26 -6.27
C TYR A 48 -30.24 6.61 -4.92
N ASP A 49 -31.26 6.78 -4.08
CA ASP A 49 -31.38 6.07 -2.82
C ASP A 49 -31.79 4.61 -3.05
N LEU A 50 -31.44 3.73 -2.13
CA LEU A 50 -31.79 2.33 -2.22
C LEU A 50 -33.11 2.10 -1.44
N PHE A 51 -34.15 1.65 -2.16
CA PHE A 51 -35.45 1.33 -1.54
C PHE A 51 -35.37 -0.03 -0.82
N ILE A 52 -35.68 -0.03 0.46
CA ILE A 52 -35.62 -1.21 1.33
C ILE A 52 -37.01 -1.56 1.84
N PRO A 53 -37.59 -2.70 1.43
CA PRO A 53 -38.80 -3.22 2.05
C PRO A 53 -38.57 -3.51 3.54
N MET A 54 -39.60 -3.31 4.38
CA MET A 54 -39.48 -3.46 5.84
C MET A 54 -39.01 -4.88 6.26
N GLU A 55 -39.44 -5.92 5.54
CA GLU A 55 -39.00 -7.29 5.77
C GLU A 55 -37.51 -7.53 5.46
N LYS A 56 -36.88 -6.62 4.73
CA LYS A 56 -35.46 -6.67 4.38
C LYS A 56 -34.59 -5.67 5.15
N LEU A 57 -35.15 -5.06 6.19
CA LEU A 57 -34.48 -4.04 7.02
C LEU A 57 -33.45 -4.63 7.99
N LYS A 58 -33.53 -5.92 8.28
CA LYS A 58 -32.60 -6.65 9.19
C LYS A 58 -32.46 -6.00 10.58
N GLY A 59 -33.51 -5.36 11.08
CA GLY A 59 -33.51 -4.73 12.41
C GLY A 59 -32.78 -3.37 12.47
N ALA A 60 -32.43 -2.76 11.35
CA ALA A 60 -31.85 -1.42 11.34
C ALA A 60 -32.85 -0.39 11.85
N GLU A 61 -32.38 0.54 12.66
CA GLU A 61 -33.16 1.63 13.23
C GLU A 61 -32.97 2.93 12.40
N ASN A 62 -33.92 3.84 12.54
CA ASN A 62 -33.88 5.13 11.86
C ASN A 62 -32.64 5.93 12.27
N GLY A 63 -31.86 6.42 11.29
CA GLY A 63 -30.64 7.18 11.51
C GLY A 63 -29.37 6.35 11.68
N GLN A 64 -29.45 5.01 11.74
CA GLN A 64 -28.27 4.15 11.79
C GLN A 64 -27.58 4.03 10.42
N LYS A 65 -26.27 3.83 10.43
CA LYS A 65 -25.51 3.41 9.25
C LYS A 65 -25.66 1.92 9.01
N ALA A 66 -25.92 1.55 7.77
CA ALA A 66 -26.07 0.16 7.37
C ALA A 66 -25.46 -0.10 5.99
N ILE A 67 -25.15 -1.36 5.72
CA ILE A 67 -24.70 -1.85 4.42
C ILE A 67 -25.92 -2.40 3.69
N GLY A 68 -26.27 -1.78 2.56
CA GLY A 68 -27.35 -2.23 1.67
C GLY A 68 -26.79 -2.86 0.41
N ARG A 69 -27.53 -3.82 -0.14
CA ARG A 69 -27.22 -4.50 -1.39
C ARG A 69 -28.36 -4.31 -2.38
N ILE A 70 -28.06 -3.95 -3.64
CA ILE A 70 -29.06 -3.94 -4.70
C ILE A 70 -29.50 -5.38 -5.00
N THR A 71 -30.80 -5.63 -4.90
CA THR A 71 -31.43 -6.91 -5.28
C THR A 71 -32.04 -6.83 -6.67
N ASP A 72 -32.66 -5.71 -7.02
CA ASP A 72 -33.28 -5.50 -8.34
C ASP A 72 -33.27 -4.01 -8.73
N TRP A 73 -33.26 -3.75 -10.04
CA TRP A 73 -33.40 -2.40 -10.57
C TRP A 73 -34.19 -2.41 -11.90
N PRO A 74 -35.53 -2.40 -11.83
CA PRO A 74 -36.38 -2.38 -13.00
C PRO A 74 -36.17 -1.09 -13.82
N ALA A 75 -36.15 -1.20 -15.16
CA ALA A 75 -35.84 -0.08 -16.06
C ALA A 75 -36.76 1.15 -15.91
N LYS A 76 -37.96 0.97 -15.36
CA LYS A 76 -38.95 2.06 -15.18
C LYS A 76 -38.96 2.68 -13.77
N VAL A 77 -38.11 2.18 -12.86
CA VAL A 77 -38.08 2.64 -11.46
C VAL A 77 -36.85 3.49 -11.24
N LYS A 78 -37.04 4.65 -10.59
CA LYS A 78 -35.95 5.61 -10.33
C LYS A 78 -34.96 5.03 -9.31
N ASN A 79 -35.46 4.55 -8.18
CA ASN A 79 -34.63 4.03 -7.10
C ASN A 79 -34.54 2.50 -7.17
N PRO A 80 -33.33 1.89 -7.09
CA PRO A 80 -33.18 0.45 -7.04
C PRO A 80 -33.79 -0.15 -5.76
N PHE A 81 -34.24 -1.40 -5.85
CA PHE A 81 -34.64 -2.20 -4.70
C PHE A 81 -33.41 -2.85 -4.06
N GLY A 82 -33.41 -2.93 -2.73
CA GLY A 82 -32.32 -3.55 -2.00
C GLY A 82 -32.74 -4.24 -0.73
N GLU A 83 -31.74 -4.74 -0.05
CA GLU A 83 -31.83 -5.33 1.27
C GLU A 83 -30.69 -4.83 2.16
N ILE A 84 -30.90 -4.70 3.46
CA ILE A 84 -29.84 -4.47 4.42
C ILE A 84 -29.14 -5.80 4.67
N ILE A 85 -27.81 -5.81 4.44
CA ILE A 85 -26.98 -7.01 4.70
C ILE A 85 -26.25 -6.93 6.03
N ASP A 86 -26.00 -5.72 6.53
CA ASP A 86 -25.45 -5.52 7.87
C ASP A 86 -25.80 -4.15 8.43
N VAL A 87 -25.93 -4.05 9.77
CA VAL A 87 -26.19 -2.82 10.51
C VAL A 87 -24.93 -2.45 11.27
N LEU A 88 -24.33 -1.31 10.94
CA LEU A 88 -23.04 -0.89 11.51
C LEU A 88 -23.20 -0.17 12.85
N GLY A 89 -24.29 0.59 13.04
CA GLY A 89 -24.57 1.34 14.27
C GLY A 89 -24.76 2.84 14.03
N ASN A 90 -24.51 3.65 15.07
CA ASN A 90 -24.80 5.08 15.01
C ASN A 90 -23.67 5.88 14.34
N PRO A 91 -24.00 6.86 13.49
CA PRO A 91 -23.01 7.71 12.87
C PRO A 91 -22.14 8.46 13.89
N GLY A 92 -20.84 8.56 13.61
CA GLY A 92 -19.86 9.25 14.47
C GLY A 92 -19.19 8.35 15.50
N GLU A 93 -19.65 7.13 15.71
CA GLU A 93 -18.93 6.12 16.48
C GLU A 93 -17.72 5.64 15.64
N ASN A 94 -16.53 5.61 16.24
CA ASN A 94 -15.30 5.29 15.51
C ASN A 94 -15.36 3.93 14.78
N ASP A 95 -15.84 2.89 15.45
CA ASP A 95 -15.96 1.56 14.85
C ASP A 95 -16.92 1.54 13.66
N VAL A 96 -18.05 2.23 13.78
CA VAL A 96 -19.05 2.37 12.72
C VAL A 96 -18.45 3.07 11.49
N GLU A 97 -17.68 4.14 11.71
CA GLU A 97 -17.07 4.89 10.61
C GLU A 97 -15.95 4.10 9.93
N MET A 98 -15.12 3.39 10.68
CA MET A 98 -14.06 2.55 10.10
C MET A 98 -14.64 1.36 9.32
N HIS A 99 -15.67 0.68 9.84
CA HIS A 99 -16.37 -0.39 9.12
C HIS A 99 -17.11 0.15 7.88
N ALA A 100 -17.70 1.34 7.98
CA ALA A 100 -18.33 2.01 6.85
C ALA A 100 -17.31 2.29 5.72
N ILE A 101 -16.11 2.76 6.07
CA ILE A 101 -15.02 2.97 5.09
C ILE A 101 -14.63 1.66 4.42
N LEU A 102 -14.40 0.58 5.18
CA LEU A 102 -14.05 -0.72 4.62
C LEU A 102 -15.12 -1.22 3.64
N ALA A 103 -16.39 -1.16 4.05
CA ALA A 103 -17.51 -1.59 3.22
C ALA A 103 -17.72 -0.70 1.98
N GLU A 104 -17.41 0.61 2.04
CA GLU A 104 -17.44 1.51 0.88
C GLU A 104 -16.48 1.05 -0.23
N PHE A 105 -15.35 0.43 0.13
CA PHE A 105 -14.36 -0.09 -0.81
C PHE A 105 -14.51 -1.60 -1.08
N ASP A 106 -15.63 -2.22 -0.68
CA ASP A 106 -15.88 -3.67 -0.77
C ASP A 106 -14.76 -4.50 -0.10
N LEU A 107 -14.26 -4.03 1.05
CA LEU A 107 -13.26 -4.72 1.86
C LEU A 107 -13.94 -5.40 3.06
N PRO A 108 -13.62 -6.67 3.36
CA PRO A 108 -14.16 -7.35 4.52
C PRO A 108 -13.52 -6.80 5.81
N TYR A 109 -14.31 -6.68 6.87
CA TYR A 109 -13.87 -6.20 8.19
C TYR A 109 -13.91 -7.29 9.28
N GLN A 110 -14.53 -8.43 8.97
CA GLN A 110 -14.59 -9.61 9.85
C GLN A 110 -14.27 -10.87 9.06
N PHE A 111 -13.73 -11.87 9.72
CA PHE A 111 -13.59 -13.21 9.12
C PHE A 111 -14.92 -13.96 9.23
N PRO A 112 -15.29 -14.78 8.22
CA PRO A 112 -16.33 -15.77 8.36
C PRO A 112 -16.04 -16.70 9.55
N GLU A 113 -17.08 -17.10 10.27
CA GLU A 113 -16.93 -17.90 11.50
C GLU A 113 -16.24 -19.25 11.24
N ASP A 114 -16.56 -19.90 10.13
CA ASP A 114 -15.95 -21.16 9.71
C ASP A 114 -14.45 -21.01 9.41
N VAL A 115 -14.03 -19.88 8.83
CA VAL A 115 -12.62 -19.56 8.60
C VAL A 115 -11.89 -19.32 9.93
N ALA A 116 -12.50 -18.57 10.85
CA ALA A 116 -11.94 -18.33 12.18
C ALA A 116 -11.77 -19.66 12.95
N GLN A 117 -12.80 -20.50 12.96
CA GLN A 117 -12.76 -21.82 13.57
C GLN A 117 -11.72 -22.74 12.93
N ALA A 118 -11.59 -22.73 11.60
CA ALA A 118 -10.56 -23.51 10.91
C ALA A 118 -9.15 -23.08 11.31
N ALA A 119 -8.91 -21.78 11.53
CA ALA A 119 -7.62 -21.28 11.99
C ALA A 119 -7.27 -21.76 13.41
N GLU A 120 -8.26 -21.87 14.31
CA GLU A 120 -8.07 -22.41 15.67
C GLU A 120 -7.62 -23.88 15.67
N HIS A 121 -7.98 -24.65 14.65
CA HIS A 121 -7.59 -26.07 14.54
C HIS A 121 -6.19 -26.28 13.90
N ILE A 122 -5.54 -25.22 13.42
CA ILE A 122 -4.15 -25.34 12.89
C ILE A 122 -3.18 -25.57 14.05
N SER A 123 -2.43 -26.69 13.98
CA SER A 123 -1.42 -27.01 14.97
C SER A 123 -0.22 -26.05 14.86
N GLU A 124 0.20 -25.52 16.00
CA GLU A 124 1.46 -24.75 16.13
C GLU A 124 2.69 -25.65 16.32
N LYS A 125 2.47 -26.96 16.56
CA LYS A 125 3.55 -27.90 16.84
C LYS A 125 4.39 -28.15 15.58
N ILE A 126 5.66 -27.85 15.66
CA ILE A 126 6.67 -28.18 14.65
C ILE A 126 7.09 -29.66 14.87
N THR A 127 7.01 -30.46 13.83
CA THR A 127 7.36 -31.89 13.89
C THR A 127 8.80 -32.15 13.44
N GLU A 128 9.35 -33.33 13.81
CA GLU A 128 10.66 -33.73 13.32
C GLU A 128 10.75 -33.84 11.79
N GLU A 129 9.63 -34.14 11.14
CA GLU A 129 9.56 -34.18 9.67
C GLU A 129 9.67 -32.79 9.07
N ASP A 130 9.06 -31.79 9.72
CA ASP A 130 9.16 -30.39 9.29
C ASP A 130 10.60 -29.89 9.39
N ILE A 131 11.35 -30.34 10.41
CA ILE A 131 12.75 -29.97 10.63
C ILE A 131 13.68 -30.62 9.60
N LYS A 132 13.49 -31.91 9.28
CA LYS A 132 14.35 -32.65 8.35
C LYS A 132 14.49 -32.03 6.96
N GLU A 133 13.45 -31.39 6.45
CA GLU A 133 13.47 -30.73 5.14
C GLU A 133 14.01 -29.29 5.18
N ARG A 134 14.51 -28.83 6.35
CA ARG A 134 14.89 -27.44 6.58
C ARG A 134 16.35 -27.29 6.99
N ARG A 135 16.98 -26.21 6.55
CA ARG A 135 18.28 -25.82 7.08
C ARG A 135 18.10 -25.21 8.47
N ASP A 136 18.87 -25.68 9.44
CA ASP A 136 18.75 -25.26 10.83
C ASP A 136 19.55 -23.98 11.10
N PHE A 137 18.85 -22.95 11.58
CA PHE A 137 19.38 -21.65 11.98
C PHE A 137 19.08 -21.31 13.45
N ARG A 138 18.60 -22.27 14.25
CA ARG A 138 18.23 -22.03 15.66
C ARG A 138 19.40 -21.55 16.53
N ASP A 139 20.59 -21.95 16.20
CA ASP A 139 21.83 -21.54 16.90
C ASP A 139 22.53 -20.34 16.24
N VAL A 140 22.02 -19.83 15.13
CA VAL A 140 22.56 -18.65 14.48
C VAL A 140 21.88 -17.41 15.05
N LEU A 141 22.66 -16.38 15.36
CA LEU A 141 22.13 -15.11 15.84
C LEU A 141 21.12 -14.54 14.84
N THR A 142 19.88 -14.45 15.28
CA THR A 142 18.74 -13.99 14.46
C THR A 142 17.89 -13.04 15.28
N PHE A 143 17.38 -11.97 14.68
CA PHE A 143 16.50 -10.98 15.32
C PHE A 143 15.57 -10.33 14.32
N THR A 144 14.49 -9.70 14.82
CA THR A 144 13.56 -8.90 14.03
C THR A 144 13.70 -7.42 14.35
N ILE A 145 13.34 -6.54 13.40
CA ILE A 145 13.27 -5.07 13.57
C ILE A 145 11.96 -4.58 12.97
N ASP A 146 11.02 -4.21 13.83
CA ASP A 146 9.63 -3.94 13.45
C ASP A 146 9.11 -2.61 14.06
N PRO A 147 7.94 -2.10 13.63
CA PRO A 147 7.23 -1.06 14.35
C PRO A 147 6.96 -1.45 15.81
N HIS A 148 6.90 -0.48 16.71
CA HIS A 148 6.69 -0.74 18.15
C HIS A 148 5.41 -1.56 18.43
N ASP A 149 4.34 -1.28 17.71
CA ASP A 149 3.00 -1.84 17.85
C ASP A 149 2.73 -3.07 16.96
N ALA A 150 3.69 -3.48 16.13
CA ALA A 150 3.56 -4.66 15.28
C ALA A 150 3.45 -5.96 16.11
N LYS A 151 2.65 -6.90 15.60
CA LYS A 151 2.46 -8.25 16.17
C LYS A 151 2.74 -9.36 15.15
N ASP A 152 2.70 -9.02 13.87
CA ASP A 152 2.83 -9.89 12.70
C ASP A 152 4.23 -9.76 12.09
N PHE A 153 5.23 -10.36 12.74
CA PHE A 153 6.63 -10.29 12.31
C PHE A 153 6.86 -11.19 11.11
N ASP A 154 6.84 -10.61 9.91
CA ASP A 154 7.02 -11.31 8.63
C ASP A 154 8.48 -11.73 8.41
N ASP A 155 9.46 -10.93 8.87
CA ASP A 155 10.87 -11.07 8.52
C ASP A 155 11.81 -10.98 9.70
N ALA A 156 12.95 -11.71 9.59
CA ALA A 156 14.05 -11.65 10.53
C ALA A 156 15.38 -11.67 9.78
N LEU A 157 16.40 -11.06 10.35
CA LEU A 157 17.77 -11.07 9.84
C LEU A 157 18.66 -11.93 10.74
N SER A 158 19.52 -12.74 10.12
CA SER A 158 20.62 -13.41 10.84
C SER A 158 21.96 -12.94 10.32
N LEU A 159 22.96 -12.92 11.21
CA LEU A 159 24.33 -12.54 10.87
C LEU A 159 25.33 -13.51 11.51
N ARG A 160 26.28 -13.99 10.70
CA ARG A 160 27.40 -14.80 11.16
C ARG A 160 28.66 -14.43 10.37
N LYS A 161 29.78 -14.18 11.05
CA LYS A 161 31.08 -14.03 10.40
C LYS A 161 31.65 -15.40 10.04
N LEU A 162 32.06 -15.58 8.78
CA LEU A 162 32.63 -16.81 8.27
C LEU A 162 34.16 -16.85 8.48
N LYS A 163 34.75 -18.04 8.40
CA LYS A 163 36.21 -18.24 8.59
C LYS A 163 37.06 -17.51 7.53
N ASN A 164 36.51 -17.27 6.35
CA ASN A 164 37.17 -16.54 5.27
C ASN A 164 37.07 -15.00 5.39
N GLY A 165 36.48 -14.51 6.49
CA GLY A 165 36.29 -13.07 6.75
C GLY A 165 35.00 -12.50 6.23
N ASN A 166 34.29 -13.19 5.33
CA ASN A 166 32.99 -12.77 4.81
C ASN A 166 31.89 -12.91 5.86
N TYR A 167 30.71 -12.35 5.54
CA TYR A 167 29.49 -12.46 6.35
C TYR A 167 28.50 -13.43 5.71
N GLU A 168 27.92 -14.33 6.49
CA GLU A 168 26.69 -15.02 6.12
C GLU A 168 25.53 -14.22 6.68
N VAL A 169 24.71 -13.66 5.79
CA VAL A 169 23.51 -12.90 6.14
C VAL A 169 22.29 -13.68 5.67
N GLY A 170 21.40 -14.01 6.61
CA GLY A 170 20.14 -14.67 6.30
C GLY A 170 18.98 -13.68 6.35
N VAL A 171 18.13 -13.72 5.34
CA VAL A 171 16.81 -13.07 5.32
C VAL A 171 15.77 -14.18 5.46
N HIS A 172 15.13 -14.25 6.61
CA HIS A 172 14.21 -15.32 7.00
C HIS A 172 12.78 -14.77 7.01
N ILE A 173 11.91 -15.35 6.19
CA ILE A 173 10.53 -14.94 6.02
C ILE A 173 9.61 -16.01 6.56
N ALA A 174 8.57 -15.61 7.30
CA ALA A 174 7.57 -16.52 7.84
C ALA A 174 7.01 -17.47 6.78
N ASP A 175 7.10 -18.79 7.00
CA ASP A 175 6.61 -19.80 6.05
C ASP A 175 5.08 -20.01 6.19
N VAL A 176 4.31 -18.95 5.91
CA VAL A 176 2.84 -18.97 5.96
C VAL A 176 2.28 -20.11 5.12
N THR A 177 2.95 -20.45 3.99
CA THR A 177 2.48 -21.51 3.08
C THR A 177 2.67 -22.92 3.62
N HIS A 178 3.40 -23.07 4.72
CA HIS A 178 3.44 -24.32 5.47
C HIS A 178 2.11 -24.57 6.18
N TYR A 179 1.50 -23.56 6.74
CA TYR A 179 0.25 -23.64 7.52
C TYR A 179 -0.99 -23.44 6.64
N VAL A 180 -1.00 -22.45 5.78
CA VAL A 180 -2.10 -22.13 4.86
C VAL A 180 -1.92 -22.90 3.54
N LYS A 181 -2.55 -24.07 3.46
CA LYS A 181 -2.48 -24.92 2.26
C LYS A 181 -3.42 -24.42 1.16
N THR A 182 -3.05 -24.65 -0.10
CA THR A 182 -3.88 -24.27 -1.24
C THR A 182 -5.24 -24.96 -1.23
N SER A 183 -6.27 -24.21 -1.63
CA SER A 183 -7.66 -24.72 -1.72
C SER A 183 -8.25 -25.12 -0.34
N THR A 184 -7.81 -24.50 0.73
CA THR A 184 -8.49 -24.51 2.02
C THR A 184 -9.31 -23.23 2.17
N MET A 185 -10.32 -23.23 3.03
CA MET A 185 -11.14 -22.04 3.29
C MET A 185 -10.30 -20.83 3.76
N ILE A 186 -9.23 -21.05 4.49
CA ILE A 186 -8.31 -19.98 4.90
C ILE A 186 -7.53 -19.44 3.69
N ASP A 187 -7.13 -20.29 2.74
CA ASP A 187 -6.46 -19.86 1.50
C ASP A 187 -7.41 -19.07 0.59
N ASP A 188 -8.66 -19.51 0.49
CA ASP A 188 -9.67 -18.84 -0.32
C ASP A 188 -10.00 -17.46 0.26
N GLU A 189 -10.17 -17.34 1.58
CA GLU A 189 -10.38 -16.06 2.28
C GLU A 189 -9.15 -15.15 2.14
N ALA A 190 -7.93 -15.69 2.32
CA ALA A 190 -6.70 -14.93 2.14
C ALA A 190 -6.54 -14.42 0.69
N TYR A 191 -6.97 -15.22 -0.29
CA TYR A 191 -7.02 -14.80 -1.69
C TYR A 191 -8.04 -13.69 -1.92
N ASP A 192 -9.25 -13.82 -1.38
CA ASP A 192 -10.31 -12.83 -1.56
C ASP A 192 -9.93 -11.49 -0.94
N ARG A 193 -9.29 -11.49 0.23
CA ARG A 193 -8.71 -10.28 0.87
C ARG A 193 -7.49 -9.75 0.12
N ALA A 194 -6.64 -10.63 -0.35
CA ALA A 194 -5.37 -10.42 -1.06
C ALA A 194 -4.30 -9.59 -0.32
N THR A 195 -4.68 -8.74 0.60
CA THR A 195 -3.77 -7.91 1.42
C THR A 195 -4.41 -7.54 2.76
N SER A 196 -3.59 -7.32 3.79
CA SER A 196 -4.02 -6.64 5.01
C SER A 196 -4.29 -5.17 4.72
N VAL A 197 -5.22 -4.55 5.47
CA VAL A 197 -5.61 -3.14 5.34
C VAL A 197 -5.25 -2.39 6.62
N TYR A 198 -4.51 -1.29 6.50
CA TYR A 198 -3.98 -0.51 7.62
C TYR A 198 -4.77 0.79 7.78
N LEU A 199 -5.85 0.77 8.55
CA LEU A 199 -6.55 2.00 8.91
C LEU A 199 -5.78 2.77 9.99
N VAL A 200 -6.22 3.98 10.28
CA VAL A 200 -5.51 4.84 11.25
C VAL A 200 -5.45 4.23 12.65
N ASP A 201 -6.48 3.51 13.07
CA ASP A 201 -6.66 2.97 14.42
C ASP A 201 -6.50 1.46 14.53
N ARG A 202 -6.52 0.74 13.41
CA ARG A 202 -6.51 -0.73 13.38
C ARG A 202 -5.94 -1.33 12.11
N VAL A 203 -5.55 -2.59 12.20
CA VAL A 203 -5.22 -3.44 11.05
C VAL A 203 -6.33 -4.46 10.83
N VAL A 204 -6.79 -4.59 9.59
CA VAL A 204 -7.67 -5.69 9.17
C VAL A 204 -6.78 -6.72 8.48
N PRO A 205 -6.48 -7.86 9.13
CA PRO A 205 -5.48 -8.78 8.64
C PRO A 205 -5.97 -9.61 7.44
N MET A 206 -5.03 -10.02 6.58
CA MET A 206 -5.31 -10.89 5.43
C MET A 206 -5.64 -12.33 5.86
N ILE A 207 -4.99 -12.82 6.90
CA ILE A 207 -5.21 -14.15 7.49
C ILE A 207 -5.58 -14.00 8.97
N PRO A 208 -6.35 -14.95 9.56
CA PRO A 208 -6.77 -14.85 10.96
C PRO A 208 -5.63 -14.57 11.95
N GLU A 209 -5.90 -13.79 12.99
CA GLU A 209 -4.90 -13.32 13.95
C GLU A 209 -4.13 -14.44 14.63
N ARG A 210 -4.75 -15.61 14.86
CA ARG A 210 -4.04 -16.79 15.35
C ARG A 210 -2.86 -17.17 14.45
N LEU A 211 -3.00 -17.03 13.15
CA LEU A 211 -1.92 -17.28 12.20
C LEU A 211 -0.99 -16.08 12.09
N SER A 212 -1.53 -14.88 11.85
CA SER A 212 -0.73 -13.69 11.58
C SER A 212 0.11 -13.24 12.78
N ASN A 213 -0.47 -13.25 14.00
CA ASN A 213 0.16 -12.69 15.19
C ASN A 213 0.87 -13.73 16.06
N PHE A 214 0.59 -15.04 15.85
CA PHE A 214 1.10 -16.10 16.70
C PHE A 214 1.86 -17.18 15.94
N ILE A 215 1.18 -18.04 15.17
CA ILE A 215 1.78 -19.24 14.58
C ILE A 215 2.87 -18.87 13.56
N CYS A 216 2.56 -17.93 12.63
CA CYS A 216 3.48 -17.54 11.58
C CYS A 216 4.46 -16.43 12.02
N SER A 217 4.05 -15.55 12.93
CA SER A 217 4.85 -14.41 13.39
C SER A 217 6.20 -14.88 14.01
N LEU A 218 7.31 -14.27 13.57
CA LEU A 218 8.67 -14.63 13.97
C LEU A 218 9.02 -14.09 15.38
N ARG A 219 8.21 -14.49 16.36
CA ARG A 219 8.32 -14.03 17.75
C ARG A 219 9.63 -14.45 18.40
N PRO A 220 10.21 -13.63 19.29
CA PRO A 220 11.47 -13.95 19.96
C PRO A 220 11.32 -15.19 20.86
N ASP A 221 12.43 -15.93 21.00
CA ASP A 221 12.61 -17.13 21.81
C ASP A 221 11.75 -18.34 21.41
N GLU A 222 10.99 -18.24 20.32
CA GLU A 222 10.18 -19.32 19.76
C GLU A 222 10.84 -19.92 18.51
N GLU A 223 10.69 -21.24 18.32
CA GLU A 223 11.06 -21.89 17.07
C GLU A 223 10.03 -21.56 15.99
N LYS A 224 10.49 -21.10 14.83
CA LYS A 224 9.62 -20.68 13.73
C LYS A 224 10.10 -21.24 12.40
N LEU A 225 9.12 -21.65 11.60
CA LEU A 225 9.37 -22.12 10.25
C LEU A 225 9.46 -20.94 9.29
N CYS A 226 10.53 -20.92 8.49
CA CYS A 226 10.79 -19.84 7.54
C CYS A 226 11.04 -20.36 6.13
N PHE A 227 10.88 -19.47 5.16
CA PHE A 227 11.43 -19.56 3.83
C PHE A 227 12.49 -18.46 3.70
N SER A 228 13.72 -18.84 3.41
CA SER A 228 14.86 -17.94 3.57
C SER A 228 15.70 -17.79 2.32
N VAL A 229 16.33 -16.63 2.21
CA VAL A 229 17.45 -16.37 1.30
C VAL A 229 18.68 -16.10 2.16
N VAL A 230 19.73 -16.86 1.95
CA VAL A 230 20.97 -16.75 2.72
C VAL A 230 22.09 -16.34 1.77
N PHE A 231 22.80 -15.29 2.12
CA PHE A 231 23.85 -14.68 1.33
C PHE A 231 25.21 -14.87 1.98
N GLU A 232 26.22 -15.18 1.19
CA GLU A 232 27.60 -14.90 1.55
C GLU A 232 28.00 -13.56 0.94
N MET A 233 28.38 -12.61 1.80
CA MET A 233 28.70 -11.22 1.40
C MET A 233 30.08 -10.83 1.94
N ASN A 234 30.81 -10.05 1.15
CA ASN A 234 32.03 -9.40 1.64
C ASN A 234 31.73 -8.03 2.27
N GLU A 235 32.76 -7.37 2.81
CA GLU A 235 32.66 -6.03 3.44
C GLU A 235 32.22 -4.92 2.47
N LYS A 236 32.28 -5.16 1.15
CA LYS A 236 31.78 -4.23 0.12
C LYS A 236 30.33 -4.50 -0.26
N ALA A 237 29.61 -5.32 0.52
CA ALA A 237 28.26 -5.77 0.24
C ALA A 237 28.09 -6.49 -1.12
N GLU A 238 29.16 -7.07 -1.67
CA GLU A 238 29.07 -7.90 -2.87
C GLU A 238 28.58 -9.30 -2.49
N VAL A 239 27.54 -9.78 -3.14
CA VAL A 239 27.00 -11.13 -2.96
C VAL A 239 27.88 -12.11 -3.73
N LEU A 240 28.63 -12.92 -3.00
CA LEU A 240 29.54 -13.93 -3.54
C LEU A 240 28.82 -15.26 -3.79
N ASN A 241 27.89 -15.60 -2.90
CA ASN A 241 27.08 -16.81 -3.00
C ASN A 241 25.68 -16.57 -2.41
N GLU A 242 24.69 -17.35 -2.87
CA GLU A 242 23.32 -17.29 -2.37
C GLU A 242 22.72 -18.70 -2.28
N TRP A 243 21.89 -18.91 -1.27
CA TRP A 243 21.10 -20.12 -1.09
C TRP A 243 19.65 -19.76 -0.78
N ILE A 244 18.71 -20.48 -1.36
CA ILE A 244 17.27 -20.25 -1.18
C ILE A 244 16.61 -21.55 -0.74
N GLY A 245 15.86 -21.52 0.35
CA GLY A 245 15.15 -22.72 0.81
C GLY A 245 14.45 -22.53 2.14
N ARG A 246 13.85 -23.60 2.61
CA ARG A 246 13.17 -23.60 3.89
C ARG A 246 14.14 -23.73 5.04
N THR A 247 13.89 -22.99 6.11
CA THR A 247 14.70 -22.98 7.32
C THR A 247 13.84 -23.11 8.56
N ILE A 248 14.48 -23.41 9.69
CA ILE A 248 13.93 -23.24 11.03
C ILE A 248 14.84 -22.27 11.77
N ILE A 249 14.26 -21.28 12.44
CA ILE A 249 14.99 -20.28 13.22
C ILE A 249 14.50 -20.25 14.66
N ARG A 250 15.29 -19.61 15.54
CA ARG A 250 14.85 -19.11 16.84
C ARG A 250 15.36 -17.68 16.97
N SER A 251 14.47 -16.69 16.81
CA SER A 251 14.81 -15.28 16.99
C SER A 251 15.24 -15.03 18.44
N LYS A 252 16.40 -14.40 18.64
CA LYS A 252 16.93 -14.09 19.99
C LYS A 252 16.38 -12.79 20.54
N LYS A 253 15.96 -11.88 19.66
CA LYS A 253 15.55 -10.53 20.05
C LYS A 253 14.56 -9.94 19.05
N ARG A 254 13.60 -9.21 19.57
CA ARG A 254 12.79 -8.29 18.78
C ARG A 254 13.22 -6.86 19.10
N PHE A 255 13.66 -6.11 18.10
CA PHE A 255 13.89 -4.67 18.18
C PHE A 255 12.75 -3.90 17.56
N ASN A 256 12.58 -2.65 18.01
CA ASN A 256 11.81 -1.69 17.24
C ASN A 256 12.76 -0.72 16.49
N TYR A 257 12.22 -0.04 15.47
CA TYR A 257 13.01 0.88 14.65
C TYR A 257 13.69 1.99 15.46
N GLU A 258 13.06 2.48 16.53
CA GLU A 258 13.62 3.52 17.38
C GLU A 258 14.86 3.03 18.16
N GLN A 259 14.80 1.80 18.71
CA GLN A 259 15.94 1.20 19.40
C GLN A 259 17.13 1.06 18.45
N VAL A 260 16.90 0.55 17.24
CA VAL A 260 17.96 0.40 16.23
C VAL A 260 18.48 1.76 15.77
N GLN A 261 17.62 2.74 15.55
CA GLN A 261 18.03 4.10 15.20
C GLN A 261 18.90 4.73 16.29
N ASN A 262 18.56 4.53 17.56
CA ASN A 262 19.36 4.99 18.68
C ASN A 262 20.77 4.38 18.71
N MET A 263 20.90 3.10 18.36
CA MET A 263 22.22 2.43 18.26
C MET A 263 23.03 2.94 17.08
N ILE A 264 22.39 3.14 15.92
CA ILE A 264 23.02 3.73 14.72
C ILE A 264 23.54 5.15 15.01
N THR A 265 22.81 5.94 15.79
CA THR A 265 23.19 7.31 16.16
C THR A 265 24.14 7.39 17.36
N GLY A 266 24.70 6.26 17.82
CA GLY A 266 25.79 6.22 18.80
C GLY A 266 25.43 5.75 20.19
N LYS A 267 24.14 5.54 20.54
CA LYS A 267 23.77 4.98 21.86
C LYS A 267 24.21 3.53 21.98
N GLU A 268 24.48 3.09 23.20
CA GLU A 268 24.78 1.68 23.47
C GLU A 268 23.50 0.83 23.45
N GLY A 269 23.67 -0.46 23.09
CA GLY A 269 22.57 -1.42 23.03
C GLY A 269 23.05 -2.84 22.81
N GLU A 270 22.16 -3.77 23.05
CA GLU A 270 22.40 -5.19 22.79
C GLU A 270 22.56 -5.45 21.29
N LEU A 271 23.54 -6.26 20.88
CA LEU A 271 23.84 -6.58 19.47
C LEU A 271 24.20 -5.36 18.60
N LYS A 272 24.73 -4.29 19.21
CA LYS A 272 25.10 -3.07 18.49
C LYS A 272 26.11 -3.34 17.37
N SER A 273 27.11 -4.18 17.60
CA SER A 273 28.14 -4.52 16.60
C SER A 273 27.55 -5.19 15.36
N GLU A 274 26.59 -6.10 15.56
CA GLU A 274 25.91 -6.83 14.49
C GLU A 274 24.96 -5.91 13.71
N ILE A 275 24.24 -5.06 14.43
CA ILE A 275 23.35 -4.05 13.81
C ILE A 275 24.18 -3.06 13.00
N MET A 276 25.32 -2.58 13.52
CA MET A 276 26.20 -1.67 12.77
C MET A 276 26.78 -2.34 11.52
N THR A 277 27.18 -3.62 11.59
CA THR A 277 27.66 -4.36 10.42
C THR A 277 26.57 -4.44 9.34
N LEU A 278 25.34 -4.80 9.71
CA LEU A 278 24.22 -4.85 8.76
C LEU A 278 23.86 -3.46 8.22
N HIS A 279 23.94 -2.42 9.04
CA HIS A 279 23.71 -1.05 8.62
C HIS A 279 24.76 -0.60 7.57
N GLU A 280 26.03 -0.86 7.78
CA GLU A 280 27.11 -0.53 6.83
C GLU A 280 26.89 -1.25 5.49
N LEU A 281 26.56 -2.54 5.51
CA LEU A 281 26.24 -3.30 4.29
C LEU A 281 25.03 -2.72 3.58
N ALA A 282 23.96 -2.36 4.32
CA ALA A 282 22.75 -1.78 3.77
C ALA A 282 23.01 -0.40 3.12
N GLN A 283 23.83 0.45 3.74
CA GLN A 283 24.22 1.75 3.16
C GLN A 283 24.96 1.58 1.84
N ILE A 284 25.88 0.63 1.74
CA ILE A 284 26.60 0.34 0.49
C ILE A 284 25.60 -0.16 -0.58
N MET A 285 24.69 -1.07 -0.24
CA MET A 285 23.66 -1.56 -1.17
C MET A 285 22.75 -0.43 -1.65
N ARG A 286 22.30 0.43 -0.73
CA ARG A 286 21.45 1.60 -1.03
C ARG A 286 22.16 2.55 -2.00
N LYS A 287 23.39 2.93 -1.70
CA LYS A 287 24.20 3.78 -2.59
C LYS A 287 24.31 3.15 -3.99
N ASN A 288 24.68 1.88 -4.08
CA ASN A 288 24.82 1.17 -5.35
C ASN A 288 23.50 1.13 -6.15
N ARG A 289 22.36 1.07 -5.46
CA ARG A 289 21.03 1.09 -6.08
C ARG A 289 20.71 2.47 -6.69
N PHE A 290 21.00 3.55 -5.97
CA PHE A 290 20.80 4.92 -6.47
C PHE A 290 21.76 5.25 -7.63
N ASP A 291 23.00 4.82 -7.55
CA ASP A 291 23.97 4.96 -8.65
C ASP A 291 23.49 4.26 -9.94
N LYS A 292 22.69 3.22 -9.83
CA LYS A 292 22.04 2.50 -10.95
C LYS A 292 20.73 3.13 -11.43
N GLY A 293 20.25 4.20 -10.79
CA GLY A 293 19.07 4.94 -11.22
C GLY A 293 17.77 4.62 -10.48
N SER A 294 17.85 4.01 -9.29
CA SER A 294 16.68 3.93 -8.39
C SER A 294 16.23 5.33 -7.99
N ILE A 295 14.93 5.56 -7.90
CA ILE A 295 14.35 6.86 -7.54
C ILE A 295 13.91 6.81 -6.08
N ALA A 296 14.28 7.83 -5.29
CA ALA A 296 13.80 8.01 -3.93
C ALA A 296 12.70 9.07 -3.90
N PHE A 297 11.58 8.71 -3.32
CA PHE A 297 10.56 9.65 -2.89
C PHE A 297 10.44 9.50 -1.37
N ASP A 298 10.94 10.48 -0.64
CA ASP A 298 10.83 10.52 0.81
C ASP A 298 9.48 11.17 1.17
N SER A 299 8.45 10.36 1.38
CA SER A 299 7.13 10.85 1.78
C SER A 299 6.99 10.85 3.30
N LEU A 300 6.56 11.99 3.86
CA LEU A 300 6.13 12.08 5.24
C LEU A 300 4.77 11.38 5.41
N GLU A 301 4.71 10.40 6.29
CA GLU A 301 3.46 9.71 6.60
C GLU A 301 2.76 10.42 7.77
N VAL A 302 1.53 10.90 7.52
CA VAL A 302 0.69 11.53 8.55
C VAL A 302 0.16 10.46 9.50
N LYS A 303 0.43 10.60 10.79
CA LYS A 303 -0.04 9.73 11.86
C LYS A 303 -0.76 10.55 12.94
N PHE A 304 -1.58 9.86 13.72
CA PHE A 304 -2.38 10.47 14.80
C PHE A 304 -2.09 9.80 16.13
N ASN A 305 -2.00 10.61 17.19
CA ASN A 305 -2.19 10.13 18.54
C ASN A 305 -3.69 10.09 18.82
N LEU A 306 -4.21 8.92 19.11
CA LEU A 306 -5.63 8.70 19.36
C LEU A 306 -5.90 8.53 20.86
N ASP A 307 -7.07 8.94 21.31
CA ASP A 307 -7.56 8.57 22.63
C ASP A 307 -8.12 7.13 22.62
N LYS A 308 -8.59 6.66 23.77
CA LYS A 308 -9.17 5.30 23.94
C LYS A 308 -10.44 5.04 23.10
N ASN A 309 -11.08 6.09 22.62
CA ASN A 309 -12.29 6.02 21.77
C ASN A 309 -11.94 6.21 20.28
N GLY A 310 -10.66 6.30 19.95
CA GLY A 310 -10.19 6.53 18.58
C GLY A 310 -10.27 7.99 18.10
N LYS A 311 -10.58 8.98 18.98
CA LYS A 311 -10.59 10.40 18.62
C LYS A 311 -9.15 10.91 18.47
N PRO A 312 -8.82 11.64 17.39
CA PRO A 312 -7.49 12.20 17.19
C PRO A 312 -7.21 13.36 18.16
N LEU A 313 -6.12 13.24 18.92
CA LEU A 313 -5.65 14.23 19.90
C LEU A 313 -4.60 15.16 19.28
N SER A 314 -3.68 14.60 18.48
CA SER A 314 -2.63 15.34 17.81
C SER A 314 -2.21 14.64 16.52
N VAL A 315 -1.58 15.39 15.63
CA VAL A 315 -0.98 14.90 14.39
C VAL A 315 0.54 14.88 14.58
N TYR A 316 1.19 13.84 14.06
CA TYR A 316 2.65 13.78 13.95
C TYR A 316 3.07 13.15 12.61
N PHE A 317 4.32 13.38 12.24
CA PHE A 317 4.86 12.85 10.99
C PHE A 317 5.85 11.74 11.27
N LYS A 318 5.67 10.64 10.55
CA LYS A 318 6.62 9.53 10.59
C LYS A 318 7.56 9.64 9.39
N GLU A 319 8.83 9.84 9.69
CA GLU A 319 9.90 9.83 8.70
C GLU A 319 10.55 8.44 8.61
N GLN A 320 11.01 8.08 7.43
CA GLN A 320 11.88 6.93 7.26
C GLN A 320 13.31 7.30 7.66
N LYS A 321 13.89 6.48 8.55
CA LYS A 321 15.25 6.69 9.09
C LYS A 321 16.16 5.54 8.68
N GLU A 322 17.45 5.64 9.02
CA GLU A 322 18.47 4.64 8.67
C GLU A 322 18.10 3.21 9.12
N ALA A 323 17.44 3.06 10.26
CA ALA A 323 16.93 1.77 10.73
C ALA A 323 15.89 1.15 9.78
N ASN A 324 15.04 1.99 9.16
CA ASN A 324 14.08 1.54 8.15
C ASN A 324 14.80 1.14 6.86
N HIS A 325 15.78 1.95 6.43
CA HIS A 325 16.59 1.67 5.24
C HIS A 325 17.39 0.37 5.37
N LEU A 326 17.87 0.04 6.59
CA LEU A 326 18.57 -1.22 6.85
C LEU A 326 17.68 -2.41 6.45
N ILE A 327 16.46 -2.49 6.98
CA ILE A 327 15.53 -3.57 6.67
C ILE A 327 15.11 -3.54 5.21
N GLU A 328 14.77 -2.35 4.68
CA GLU A 328 14.38 -2.17 3.27
C GLU A 328 15.41 -2.80 2.32
N GLU A 329 16.70 -2.50 2.46
CA GLU A 329 17.72 -2.98 1.52
C GLU A 329 17.88 -4.50 1.54
N PHE A 330 17.81 -5.15 2.71
CA PHE A 330 17.85 -6.62 2.78
C PHE A 330 16.57 -7.25 2.22
N MET A 331 15.40 -6.64 2.44
CA MET A 331 14.14 -7.09 1.83
C MET A 331 14.16 -6.93 0.30
N LEU A 332 14.66 -5.82 -0.19
CA LEU A 332 14.85 -5.59 -1.64
C LEU A 332 15.83 -6.59 -2.23
N LEU A 333 16.93 -6.88 -1.55
CA LEU A 333 17.91 -7.89 -1.97
C LEU A 333 17.27 -9.27 -2.07
N ALA A 334 16.53 -9.72 -1.07
CA ALA A 334 15.86 -11.02 -1.07
C ALA A 334 14.81 -11.10 -2.18
N ASN A 335 13.93 -10.09 -2.30
CA ASN A 335 12.90 -9.99 -3.33
C ASN A 335 13.48 -10.08 -4.75
N ARG A 336 14.58 -9.38 -5.01
CA ARG A 336 15.29 -9.42 -6.28
C ARG A 336 15.92 -10.78 -6.53
N THR A 337 16.60 -11.34 -5.54
CA THR A 337 17.36 -12.60 -5.67
C THR A 337 16.45 -13.78 -5.99
N VAL A 338 15.30 -13.94 -5.31
CA VAL A 338 14.36 -15.02 -5.63
C VAL A 338 13.82 -14.93 -7.05
N THR A 339 13.66 -13.71 -7.56
CA THR A 339 13.17 -13.47 -8.91
C THR A 339 14.25 -13.75 -9.96
N GLU A 340 15.48 -13.31 -9.70
CA GLU A 340 16.63 -13.59 -10.56
C GLU A 340 16.97 -15.08 -10.60
N PHE A 341 16.87 -15.79 -9.46
CA PHE A 341 17.09 -17.23 -9.36
C PHE A 341 16.21 -18.02 -10.34
N ILE A 342 14.92 -17.70 -10.44
CA ILE A 342 13.98 -18.36 -11.37
C ILE A 342 14.30 -18.02 -12.85
N ASN A 343 14.85 -16.83 -13.13
CA ASN A 343 15.06 -16.35 -14.50
C ASN A 343 16.47 -16.59 -15.04
N ARG A 344 17.51 -16.77 -14.19
CA ARG A 344 18.90 -16.93 -14.63
C ARG A 344 19.34 -18.36 -14.95
N GLY A 345 18.55 -19.37 -14.62
CA GLY A 345 18.78 -20.76 -14.99
C GLY A 345 20.00 -21.47 -14.41
N GLU A 346 21.22 -20.89 -14.47
CA GLU A 346 22.48 -21.52 -14.04
C GLU A 346 22.54 -21.82 -12.53
N LYS A 347 22.26 -20.82 -11.69
CA LYS A 347 22.22 -20.99 -10.23
C LYS A 347 21.07 -21.89 -9.79
N TYR A 348 19.96 -21.86 -10.52
CA TYR A 348 18.85 -22.79 -10.35
C TYR A 348 19.31 -24.24 -10.56
N VAL A 349 20.09 -24.52 -11.64
CA VAL A 349 20.63 -25.84 -11.94
C VAL A 349 21.54 -26.34 -10.82
N GLN A 350 22.44 -25.51 -10.32
CA GLN A 350 23.38 -25.87 -9.25
C GLN A 350 22.65 -26.26 -7.95
N GLN A 351 21.66 -25.47 -7.54
CA GLN A 351 20.96 -25.73 -6.28
C GLN A 351 19.96 -26.89 -6.38
N THR A 352 19.24 -27.01 -7.49
CA THR A 352 18.21 -28.02 -7.67
C THR A 352 18.76 -29.37 -8.12
N LYS A 353 20.08 -29.45 -8.41
CA LYS A 353 20.74 -30.63 -8.99
C LYS A 353 20.05 -31.13 -10.27
N ALA A 354 19.47 -30.22 -11.05
CA ALA A 354 18.84 -30.54 -12.31
C ALA A 354 19.87 -31.13 -13.28
N LYS A 355 19.51 -32.22 -13.94
CA LYS A 355 20.43 -32.92 -14.86
C LYS A 355 20.36 -32.36 -16.28
N PRO A 356 21.45 -32.37 -17.06
CA PRO A 356 21.39 -32.08 -18.49
C PRO A 356 20.33 -32.96 -19.15
N GLY A 357 19.40 -32.37 -19.89
CA GLY A 357 18.25 -33.09 -20.50
C GLY A 357 16.96 -33.08 -19.68
N ASP A 358 16.95 -32.48 -18.47
CA ASP A 358 15.72 -32.26 -17.71
C ASP A 358 14.75 -31.38 -18.52
N LYS A 359 13.51 -31.86 -18.67
CA LYS A 359 12.46 -31.22 -19.51
C LYS A 359 12.17 -29.77 -19.12
N ASN A 360 12.52 -29.39 -17.90
CA ASN A 360 12.24 -28.08 -17.31
C ASN A 360 13.44 -27.12 -17.30
N LEU A 361 14.61 -27.60 -17.72
CA LEU A 361 15.81 -26.79 -17.77
C LEU A 361 15.75 -25.76 -18.90
N GLY A 362 16.03 -24.49 -18.57
CA GLY A 362 16.05 -23.41 -19.57
C GLY A 362 14.70 -22.96 -20.11
N LYS A 363 13.57 -23.58 -19.70
CA LYS A 363 12.25 -23.13 -20.09
C LYS A 363 11.77 -21.99 -19.20
N PRO A 364 11.10 -20.95 -19.78
CA PRO A 364 10.46 -19.92 -18.99
C PRO A 364 9.46 -20.51 -18.00
N LYS A 365 9.58 -20.16 -16.72
CA LYS A 365 8.66 -20.58 -15.67
C LYS A 365 7.68 -19.47 -15.35
N THR A 366 6.41 -19.82 -15.15
CA THR A 366 5.41 -18.87 -14.65
C THR A 366 5.84 -18.37 -13.28
N PHE A 367 5.97 -17.06 -13.14
CA PHE A 367 6.30 -16.43 -11.88
C PHE A 367 5.46 -15.17 -11.67
N VAL A 368 5.36 -14.68 -10.44
CA VAL A 368 4.67 -13.45 -10.10
C VAL A 368 5.72 -12.35 -9.95
N TYR A 369 5.58 -11.29 -10.72
CA TYR A 369 6.46 -10.13 -10.68
C TYR A 369 5.72 -8.93 -10.08
N ARG A 370 6.45 -8.08 -9.37
CA ARG A 370 6.03 -6.73 -9.06
C ARG A 370 6.64 -5.83 -10.11
N ILE A 371 5.82 -5.36 -11.02
CA ILE A 371 6.26 -4.55 -12.17
C ILE A 371 5.90 -3.08 -11.97
N HIS A 372 6.76 -2.21 -12.45
CA HIS A 372 6.56 -0.77 -12.46
C HIS A 372 7.01 -0.22 -13.82
N ASP A 373 6.05 0.27 -14.59
CA ASP A 373 6.31 0.78 -15.92
C ASP A 373 7.03 2.14 -15.86
N LYS A 374 7.53 2.58 -17.00
CA LYS A 374 8.11 3.91 -17.19
C LYS A 374 7.06 4.98 -16.93
N PRO A 375 7.49 6.21 -16.60
CA PRO A 375 6.59 7.35 -16.51
C PRO A 375 5.81 7.55 -17.81
N ASP A 376 4.60 8.08 -17.68
CA ASP A 376 3.80 8.52 -18.82
C ASP A 376 4.51 9.72 -19.51
N PRO A 377 4.89 9.61 -20.79
CA PRO A 377 5.70 10.64 -21.46
C PRO A 377 5.03 12.02 -21.46
N GLU A 378 3.71 12.09 -21.72
CA GLU A 378 2.98 13.36 -21.79
C GLU A 378 2.90 14.05 -20.41
N LYS A 379 2.63 13.26 -19.37
CA LYS A 379 2.60 13.77 -17.98
C LYS A 379 3.98 14.21 -17.52
N PHE A 380 5.02 13.46 -17.88
CA PHE A 380 6.37 13.79 -17.48
C PHE A 380 6.92 15.02 -18.21
N GLU A 381 6.52 15.23 -19.48
CA GLU A 381 6.82 16.46 -20.22
C GLU A 381 6.10 17.67 -19.58
N SER A 382 4.85 17.51 -19.20
CA SER A 382 4.09 18.56 -18.48
C SER A 382 4.73 18.89 -17.13
N PHE A 383 5.18 17.86 -16.38
CA PHE A 383 5.97 18.03 -15.16
C PHE A 383 7.28 18.81 -15.44
N SER A 384 8.04 18.42 -16.46
CA SER A 384 9.30 19.08 -16.84
C SER A 384 9.09 20.57 -17.16
N ARG A 385 8.03 20.91 -17.89
CA ARG A 385 7.67 22.31 -18.18
C ARG A 385 7.31 23.08 -16.90
N PHE A 386 6.60 22.44 -15.97
CA PHE A 386 6.22 23.06 -14.70
C PHE A 386 7.45 23.44 -13.86
N ILE A 387 8.39 22.51 -13.64
CA ILE A 387 9.57 22.75 -12.79
C ILE A 387 10.53 23.80 -13.34
N THR A 388 10.51 24.04 -14.66
CA THR A 388 11.33 25.07 -15.30
C THR A 388 11.02 26.48 -14.75
N ARG A 389 9.81 26.71 -14.25
CA ARG A 389 9.41 27.99 -13.63
C ARG A 389 10.10 28.27 -12.32
N PHE A 390 10.51 27.20 -11.62
CA PHE A 390 11.31 27.30 -10.40
C PHE A 390 12.81 27.29 -10.69
N GLY A 391 13.21 27.29 -11.98
CA GLY A 391 14.60 27.23 -12.39
C GLY A 391 15.21 25.83 -12.38
N TYR A 392 14.38 24.78 -12.29
CA TYR A 392 14.82 23.39 -12.33
C TYR A 392 14.64 22.77 -13.71
N SER A 393 15.38 21.70 -13.97
CA SER A 393 15.25 20.91 -15.20
C SER A 393 15.48 19.43 -14.94
N VAL A 394 14.87 18.59 -15.78
CA VAL A 394 15.13 17.14 -15.83
C VAL A 394 15.55 16.75 -17.25
N ASP A 395 16.47 15.80 -17.34
CA ASP A 395 17.00 15.30 -18.61
C ASP A 395 16.14 14.16 -19.13
N LEU A 396 15.48 14.37 -20.26
CA LEU A 396 14.56 13.43 -20.91
C LEU A 396 15.22 12.57 -21.98
N THR A 397 16.56 12.68 -22.20
CA THR A 397 17.26 12.03 -23.32
C THR A 397 17.32 10.50 -23.20
N SER A 398 17.33 9.97 -21.98
CA SER A 398 17.31 8.52 -21.71
C SER A 398 16.71 8.23 -20.33
N GLU A 399 16.28 6.98 -20.12
CA GLU A 399 15.74 6.52 -18.83
C GLU A 399 16.72 6.72 -17.67
N SER A 400 18.00 6.45 -17.90
CA SER A 400 19.06 6.64 -16.90
C SER A 400 19.31 8.11 -16.61
N ALA A 401 19.31 8.97 -17.64
CA ALA A 401 19.46 10.42 -17.48
C ALA A 401 18.25 11.00 -16.73
N MET A 402 17.04 10.57 -17.08
CA MET A 402 15.79 10.96 -16.42
C MET A 402 15.81 10.62 -14.94
N SER A 403 16.12 9.37 -14.57
CA SER A 403 16.16 8.95 -13.16
C SER A 403 17.21 9.71 -12.36
N LYS A 404 18.41 9.92 -12.93
CA LYS A 404 19.49 10.65 -12.26
C LYS A 404 19.16 12.13 -12.07
N SER A 405 18.65 12.80 -13.10
CA SER A 405 18.27 14.22 -13.02
C SER A 405 17.06 14.42 -12.09
N LEU A 406 16.12 13.46 -12.04
CA LEU A 406 15.01 13.50 -11.09
C LEU A 406 15.51 13.37 -9.65
N ASN A 407 16.41 12.41 -9.35
CA ASN A 407 17.02 12.29 -8.02
C ASN A 407 17.80 13.55 -7.61
N GLN A 408 18.49 14.18 -8.57
CA GLN A 408 19.18 15.44 -8.32
C GLN A 408 18.18 16.57 -8.02
N LEU A 409 17.08 16.65 -8.76
CA LEU A 409 15.99 17.60 -8.50
C LEU A 409 15.41 17.41 -7.09
N LEU A 410 15.04 16.17 -6.73
CA LEU A 410 14.48 15.88 -5.41
C LEU A 410 15.41 16.32 -4.27
N LYS A 411 16.72 16.08 -4.42
CA LYS A 411 17.72 16.59 -3.48
C LYS A 411 17.82 18.12 -3.46
N GLN A 412 17.67 18.77 -4.61
CA GLN A 412 17.76 20.24 -4.71
C GLN A 412 16.57 20.95 -4.06
N VAL A 413 15.40 20.31 -4.05
CA VAL A 413 14.17 20.88 -3.47
C VAL A 413 13.98 20.53 -2.00
N GLU A 414 14.78 19.63 -1.46
CA GLU A 414 14.71 19.21 -0.05
C GLU A 414 14.79 20.41 0.89
N GLY A 415 13.80 20.54 1.78
CA GLY A 415 13.64 21.64 2.73
C GLY A 415 13.20 22.98 2.13
N LYS A 416 12.88 23.02 0.81
CA LYS A 416 12.35 24.23 0.17
C LYS A 416 10.81 24.24 0.14
N LYS A 417 10.22 25.41 -0.04
CA LYS A 417 8.76 25.60 -0.10
C LYS A 417 8.07 24.79 -1.21
N GLU A 418 8.73 24.65 -2.35
CA GLU A 418 8.23 23.93 -3.51
C GLU A 418 8.43 22.41 -3.45
N GLN A 419 9.07 21.86 -2.42
CA GLN A 419 9.38 20.43 -2.31
C GLN A 419 8.14 19.55 -2.50
N ASP A 420 7.12 19.73 -1.67
CA ASP A 420 5.92 18.88 -1.67
C ASP A 420 5.18 18.92 -3.01
N VAL A 421 5.13 20.10 -3.63
CA VAL A 421 4.47 20.28 -4.94
C VAL A 421 5.22 19.53 -6.01
N ILE A 422 6.55 19.67 -6.06
CA ILE A 422 7.41 19.01 -7.07
C ILE A 422 7.37 17.49 -6.87
N GLU A 423 7.49 17.00 -5.65
CA GLU A 423 7.40 15.57 -5.33
C GLU A 423 6.04 14.97 -5.71
N ASN A 424 4.95 15.65 -5.36
CA ASN A 424 3.60 15.20 -5.70
C ASN A 424 3.36 15.17 -7.22
N LEU A 425 3.82 16.16 -7.97
CA LEU A 425 3.69 16.17 -9.44
C LEU A 425 4.56 15.11 -10.08
N ALA A 426 5.79 14.90 -9.60
CA ALA A 426 6.66 13.83 -10.05
C ALA A 426 6.00 12.46 -9.82
N LEU A 427 5.45 12.20 -8.64
CA LEU A 427 4.71 10.96 -8.31
C LEU A 427 3.49 10.76 -9.21
N ARG A 428 2.73 11.82 -9.53
CA ARG A 428 1.55 11.74 -10.43
C ARG A 428 1.94 11.42 -11.87
N ALA A 429 3.17 11.75 -12.29
CA ALA A 429 3.69 11.42 -13.60
C ALA A 429 4.20 9.97 -13.69
N MET A 430 4.48 9.32 -12.54
CA MET A 430 4.91 7.93 -12.49
C MET A 430 3.74 6.95 -12.75
N ALA A 431 4.05 5.83 -13.38
CA ALA A 431 3.14 4.70 -13.46
C ALA A 431 2.90 4.11 -12.06
N LYS A 432 1.81 3.34 -11.90
CA LYS A 432 1.58 2.58 -10.67
C LYS A 432 2.17 1.19 -10.79
N ALA A 433 2.86 0.74 -9.74
CA ALA A 433 3.33 -0.64 -9.67
C ALA A 433 2.13 -1.60 -9.55
N ARG A 434 2.24 -2.79 -10.14
CA ARG A 434 1.21 -3.84 -10.11
C ARG A 434 1.83 -5.22 -10.17
N TYR A 435 1.04 -6.24 -9.86
CA TYR A 435 1.47 -7.63 -10.03
C TYR A 435 1.14 -8.12 -11.45
N SER A 436 2.03 -8.93 -12.03
CA SER A 436 1.83 -9.57 -13.33
C SER A 436 2.72 -10.79 -13.49
N THR A 437 2.33 -11.72 -14.34
CA THR A 437 3.19 -12.84 -14.79
C THR A 437 4.06 -12.45 -15.99
N SER A 438 3.93 -11.25 -16.51
CA SER A 438 4.75 -10.70 -17.59
C SER A 438 5.71 -9.66 -17.04
N ASN A 439 7.01 -10.00 -17.01
CA ASN A 439 8.03 -9.11 -16.50
C ASN A 439 8.36 -7.97 -17.48
N ILE A 440 8.29 -6.75 -17.00
CA ILE A 440 8.78 -5.54 -17.70
C ILE A 440 9.84 -4.79 -16.87
N GLY A 441 10.26 -5.36 -15.72
CA GLY A 441 11.11 -4.71 -14.75
C GLY A 441 10.35 -3.80 -13.78
N HIS A 442 11.11 -3.14 -12.91
CA HIS A 442 10.60 -2.17 -11.94
C HIS A 442 11.36 -0.86 -12.07
N TYR A 443 10.81 0.09 -12.84
CA TYR A 443 11.46 1.35 -13.17
C TYR A 443 11.95 2.12 -11.93
N GLY A 444 11.08 2.38 -10.96
CA GLY A 444 11.43 3.16 -9.77
C GLY A 444 12.55 2.54 -8.90
N LEU A 445 12.75 1.22 -8.94
CA LEU A 445 13.83 0.53 -8.23
C LEU A 445 15.07 0.24 -9.12
N ALA A 446 14.99 0.53 -10.40
CA ALA A 446 16.00 0.18 -11.40
C ALA A 446 16.33 -1.33 -11.42
N PHE A 447 15.33 -2.20 -11.19
CA PHE A 447 15.49 -3.65 -11.20
C PHE A 447 14.93 -4.27 -12.46
N LYS A 448 15.72 -5.12 -13.12
CA LYS A 448 15.29 -5.91 -14.28
C LYS A 448 14.29 -7.01 -13.88
N TYR A 449 14.46 -7.60 -12.71
CA TYR A 449 13.61 -8.64 -12.15
C TYR A 449 13.27 -8.26 -10.71
N TYR A 450 11.98 -8.22 -10.39
CA TYR A 450 11.55 -7.91 -9.04
C TYR A 450 10.20 -8.57 -8.73
N SER A 451 10.08 -9.05 -7.51
CA SER A 451 8.84 -9.60 -6.97
C SER A 451 8.70 -9.24 -5.51
N HIS A 452 7.58 -9.56 -4.91
CA HIS A 452 7.40 -9.54 -3.47
C HIS A 452 7.47 -10.98 -2.93
N PHE A 453 8.31 -11.19 -1.94
CA PHE A 453 8.55 -12.46 -1.27
C PHE A 453 8.55 -12.30 0.26
N THR A 454 8.78 -11.11 0.76
CA THR A 454 9.19 -10.83 2.14
C THR A 454 8.03 -10.55 3.11
N SER A 455 6.76 -10.60 2.69
CA SER A 455 5.63 -10.32 3.58
C SER A 455 4.41 -11.20 3.32
N PRO A 456 4.50 -12.53 3.46
CA PRO A 456 3.40 -13.47 3.17
C PRO A 456 2.27 -13.44 4.20
N ILE A 457 2.48 -12.91 5.41
CA ILE A 457 1.41 -12.76 6.42
C ILE A 457 0.38 -11.75 5.95
N ARG A 458 0.82 -10.70 5.25
CA ARG A 458 -0.02 -9.55 4.88
C ARG A 458 -0.20 -9.34 3.38
N ARG A 459 0.41 -10.16 2.50
CA ARG A 459 0.27 -10.06 1.04
C ARG A 459 0.15 -11.43 0.40
N TYR A 460 -0.96 -11.69 -0.28
CA TYR A 460 -1.18 -12.96 -0.98
C TYR A 460 -0.21 -13.20 -2.17
N PRO A 461 0.24 -12.18 -2.93
CA PRO A 461 1.28 -12.37 -3.94
C PRO A 461 2.56 -13.01 -3.41
N ASP A 462 2.98 -12.68 -2.19
CA ASP A 462 4.14 -13.29 -1.53
C ASP A 462 3.90 -14.78 -1.26
N MET A 463 2.69 -15.15 -0.82
CA MET A 463 2.30 -16.57 -0.68
C MET A 463 2.33 -17.30 -2.03
N MET A 464 1.89 -16.65 -3.12
CA MET A 464 1.99 -17.22 -4.47
C MET A 464 3.45 -17.45 -4.86
N VAL A 465 4.33 -16.48 -4.58
CA VAL A 465 5.77 -16.58 -4.85
C VAL A 465 6.40 -17.71 -4.03
N HIS A 466 6.11 -17.82 -2.73
CA HIS A 466 6.57 -18.92 -1.87
C HIS A 466 6.17 -20.29 -2.43
N ARG A 467 4.93 -20.45 -2.86
CA ARG A 467 4.41 -21.71 -3.43
C ARG A 467 5.06 -22.06 -4.76
N LEU A 468 5.23 -21.08 -5.65
CA LEU A 468 5.90 -21.26 -6.93
C LEU A 468 7.37 -21.63 -6.72
N LEU A 469 8.05 -20.90 -5.85
CA LEU A 469 9.46 -21.11 -5.54
C LEU A 469 9.68 -22.51 -4.94
N ALA A 470 8.87 -22.91 -3.94
CA ALA A 470 8.94 -24.26 -3.35
C ALA A 470 8.69 -25.37 -4.37
N HIS A 471 7.75 -25.15 -5.30
CA HIS A 471 7.48 -26.09 -6.38
C HIS A 471 8.65 -26.21 -7.37
N TYR A 472 9.26 -25.08 -7.74
CA TYR A 472 10.36 -25.05 -8.69
C TYR A 472 11.70 -25.53 -8.07
N LEU A 473 11.92 -25.32 -6.78
CA LEU A 473 13.07 -25.92 -6.07
C LEU A 473 13.04 -27.45 -6.07
N LYS A 474 11.86 -28.06 -6.20
CA LYS A 474 11.66 -29.51 -6.40
C LYS A 474 11.59 -29.91 -7.88
N ASN A 475 12.09 -29.08 -8.81
CA ASN A 475 12.06 -29.26 -10.27
C ASN A 475 10.65 -29.41 -10.88
N GLY A 476 9.64 -28.82 -10.25
CA GLY A 476 8.27 -28.87 -10.76
C GLY A 476 8.09 -28.17 -12.12
N ASP A 477 7.07 -28.61 -12.86
CA ASP A 477 6.67 -28.03 -14.14
C ASP A 477 6.15 -26.59 -14.00
N SER A 478 6.25 -25.80 -15.09
CA SER A 478 5.70 -24.44 -15.10
C SER A 478 4.18 -24.48 -14.87
N LYS A 479 3.71 -23.62 -13.97
CA LYS A 479 2.29 -23.51 -13.63
C LYS A 479 1.51 -22.73 -14.71
N ASN A 480 0.17 -22.83 -14.68
CA ASN A 480 -0.71 -22.16 -15.63
C ASN A 480 -0.61 -20.64 -15.54
N LYS A 481 0.04 -20.01 -16.54
CA LYS A 481 0.28 -18.56 -16.60
C LYS A 481 -1.02 -17.75 -16.53
N LYS A 482 -2.07 -18.16 -17.26
CA LYS A 482 -3.35 -17.45 -17.31
C LYS A 482 -4.04 -17.40 -15.94
N LYS A 483 -4.01 -18.53 -15.19
CA LYS A 483 -4.57 -18.58 -13.83
C LYS A 483 -3.82 -17.65 -12.88
N TYR A 484 -2.48 -17.61 -12.96
CA TYR A 484 -1.68 -16.71 -12.11
C TYR A 484 -1.83 -15.25 -12.51
N GLU A 485 -1.98 -14.93 -13.81
CA GLU A 485 -2.25 -13.55 -14.25
C GLU A 485 -3.60 -13.03 -13.72
N GLN A 486 -4.64 -13.87 -13.73
CA GLN A 486 -5.93 -13.51 -13.11
C GLN A 486 -5.78 -13.21 -11.61
N ARG A 487 -4.98 -14.01 -10.90
CA ARG A 487 -4.68 -13.76 -9.48
C ARG A 487 -3.87 -12.48 -9.26
N CYS A 488 -2.90 -12.20 -10.13
CA CYS A 488 -2.14 -10.93 -10.08
C CYS A 488 -3.05 -9.72 -10.27
N THR A 489 -3.98 -9.78 -11.22
CA THR A 489 -4.97 -8.72 -11.45
C THR A 489 -5.83 -8.50 -10.22
N HIS A 490 -6.39 -9.58 -9.65
CA HIS A 490 -7.18 -9.50 -8.43
C HIS A 490 -6.40 -8.88 -7.27
N CYS A 491 -5.18 -9.35 -7.00
CA CYS A 491 -4.36 -8.80 -5.92
C CYS A 491 -4.02 -7.31 -6.13
N SER A 492 -3.78 -6.89 -7.38
CA SER A 492 -3.53 -5.48 -7.69
C SER A 492 -4.76 -4.60 -7.49
N ASP A 493 -5.95 -5.12 -7.83
CA ASP A 493 -7.22 -4.43 -7.60
C ASP A 493 -7.54 -4.30 -6.11
N MET A 494 -7.29 -5.35 -5.32
CA MET A 494 -7.49 -5.34 -3.87
C MET A 494 -6.50 -4.43 -3.15
N GLU A 495 -5.22 -4.42 -3.55
CA GLU A 495 -4.21 -3.48 -3.06
C GLU A 495 -4.63 -2.02 -3.31
N LYS A 496 -5.18 -1.73 -4.49
CA LYS A 496 -5.70 -0.40 -4.80
C LYS A 496 -6.85 -0.01 -3.88
N ARG A 497 -7.81 -0.92 -3.64
CA ARG A 497 -8.96 -0.68 -2.73
C ARG A 497 -8.48 -0.48 -1.30
N ALA A 498 -7.53 -1.29 -0.81
CA ALA A 498 -6.94 -1.15 0.52
C ALA A 498 -6.31 0.23 0.68
N MET A 499 -5.47 0.66 -0.27
CA MET A 499 -4.85 1.99 -0.25
C MET A 499 -5.89 3.13 -0.29
N GLU A 500 -6.98 2.98 -1.04
CA GLU A 500 -8.06 3.97 -1.07
C GLU A 500 -8.81 4.03 0.28
N ALA A 501 -9.03 2.90 0.95
CA ALA A 501 -9.62 2.83 2.29
C ALA A 501 -8.69 3.45 3.36
N GLU A 502 -7.39 3.15 3.32
CA GLU A 502 -6.38 3.75 4.20
C GLU A 502 -6.38 5.29 4.07
N ARG A 503 -6.37 5.81 2.84
CA ARG A 503 -6.48 7.26 2.58
C ARG A 503 -7.80 7.85 3.09
N ALA A 504 -8.90 7.12 2.91
CA ALA A 504 -10.21 7.57 3.39
C ALA A 504 -10.26 7.61 4.93
N SER A 505 -9.64 6.66 5.63
CA SER A 505 -9.56 6.67 7.09
C SER A 505 -8.67 7.80 7.61
N THR A 506 -7.53 8.06 6.95
CA THR A 506 -6.66 9.20 7.25
C THR A 506 -7.41 10.52 7.05
N LYS A 507 -8.11 10.66 5.93
CA LYS A 507 -8.92 11.88 5.65
C LYS A 507 -10.04 12.06 6.65
N TYR A 508 -10.71 10.96 7.06
CA TYR A 508 -11.73 11.02 8.12
C TYR A 508 -11.14 11.56 9.42
N LYS A 509 -9.99 11.04 9.85
CA LYS A 509 -9.31 11.50 11.08
C LYS A 509 -8.77 12.93 10.97
N GLN A 510 -8.31 13.35 9.81
CA GLN A 510 -7.95 14.76 9.55
C GLN A 510 -9.15 15.69 9.72
N VAL A 511 -10.29 15.33 9.13
CA VAL A 511 -11.51 16.14 9.23
C VAL A 511 -12.05 16.13 10.67
N GLU A 512 -12.01 15.00 11.37
CA GLU A 512 -12.38 14.88 12.77
C GLU A 512 -11.50 15.75 13.67
N PHE A 513 -10.19 15.79 13.43
CA PHE A 513 -9.22 16.62 14.15
C PHE A 513 -9.49 18.12 14.00
N MET A 514 -10.06 18.54 12.87
CA MET A 514 -10.37 19.94 12.60
C MET A 514 -11.75 20.39 13.13
N LYS A 515 -12.57 19.47 13.64
CA LYS A 515 -13.94 19.77 14.10
C LYS A 515 -14.01 20.88 15.16
N ASP A 516 -13.09 20.84 16.10
CA ASP A 516 -13.03 21.80 17.22
C ASP A 516 -12.23 23.09 16.84
N LYS A 517 -11.87 23.27 15.55
CA LYS A 517 -11.03 24.38 15.04
C LYS A 517 -11.75 25.29 14.03
N VAL A 518 -13.07 25.17 13.95
CA VAL A 518 -13.90 26.05 13.08
C VAL A 518 -13.73 27.50 13.52
N GLY A 519 -13.48 28.41 12.59
CA GLY A 519 -13.20 29.82 12.82
C GLY A 519 -11.74 30.15 13.15
N MET A 520 -10.85 29.13 13.21
CA MET A 520 -9.41 29.36 13.40
C MET A 520 -8.69 29.54 12.08
N GLU A 521 -7.67 30.40 12.08
CA GLU A 521 -6.83 30.68 10.92
C GLU A 521 -5.53 29.89 10.97
N PHE A 522 -5.07 29.43 9.79
CA PHE A 522 -3.86 28.65 9.63
C PHE A 522 -3.06 29.07 8.39
N PRO A 523 -1.72 29.08 8.48
CA PRO A 523 -0.87 29.16 7.29
C PRO A 523 -0.97 27.85 6.50
N ALA A 524 -1.17 27.97 5.18
CA ALA A 524 -1.35 26.85 4.29
C ALA A 524 -0.63 27.06 2.96
N ILE A 525 -0.41 25.99 2.22
CA ILE A 525 0.17 26.00 0.86
C ILE A 525 -0.89 25.51 -0.12
N ILE A 526 -0.99 26.15 -1.27
CA ILE A 526 -1.85 25.69 -2.36
C ILE A 526 -1.33 24.37 -2.90
N SER A 527 -2.04 23.28 -2.60
CA SER A 527 -1.71 21.89 -2.98
C SER A 527 -2.36 21.46 -4.30
N GLY A 528 -3.39 22.19 -4.75
CA GLY A 528 -4.10 21.89 -5.97
C GLY A 528 -5.02 23.04 -6.44
N LEU A 529 -5.21 23.12 -7.75
CA LEU A 529 -6.06 24.13 -8.37
C LEU A 529 -7.00 23.47 -9.39
N THR A 530 -8.25 23.92 -9.40
CA THR A 530 -9.27 23.50 -10.37
C THR A 530 -10.17 24.68 -10.69
N GLY A 531 -10.99 24.56 -11.74
CA GLY A 531 -11.96 25.62 -12.09
C GLY A 531 -13.04 25.89 -11.05
N TRP A 532 -13.18 25.02 -10.02
CA TRP A 532 -14.19 25.17 -8.97
C TRP A 532 -13.62 25.42 -7.57
N GLY A 533 -12.32 25.20 -7.33
CA GLY A 533 -11.73 25.34 -6.01
C GLY A 533 -10.23 25.39 -5.98
N ILE A 534 -9.71 26.05 -4.95
CA ILE A 534 -8.33 26.04 -4.51
C ILE A 534 -8.23 25.01 -3.38
N TYR A 535 -7.41 23.97 -3.56
CA TYR A 535 -7.05 23.05 -2.49
C TYR A 535 -5.85 23.60 -1.75
N ALA A 536 -5.95 23.72 -0.44
CA ALA A 536 -4.91 24.23 0.42
C ALA A 536 -4.60 23.24 1.53
N GLU A 537 -3.32 23.00 1.77
CA GLU A 537 -2.82 22.11 2.81
C GLU A 537 -2.21 22.94 3.94
N ILE A 538 -2.73 22.80 5.16
CA ILE A 538 -2.21 23.47 6.35
C ILE A 538 -0.79 22.98 6.62
N ILE A 539 0.18 23.89 6.78
CA ILE A 539 1.61 23.57 6.94
C ILE A 539 1.87 22.74 8.19
N GLU A 540 1.23 23.10 9.31
CA GLU A 540 1.46 22.49 10.63
C GLU A 540 1.07 21.01 10.70
N ASN A 541 -0.02 20.60 10.03
CA ASN A 541 -0.63 19.29 10.24
C ASN A 541 -0.97 18.54 8.95
N ARG A 542 -0.63 19.10 7.78
CA ARG A 542 -0.87 18.51 6.45
C ARG A 542 -2.35 18.20 6.18
N VAL A 543 -3.26 18.88 6.85
CA VAL A 543 -4.69 18.75 6.59
C VAL A 543 -5.07 19.61 5.40
N GLU A 544 -5.61 18.97 4.36
CA GLU A 544 -6.06 19.63 3.15
C GLU A 544 -7.54 19.99 3.23
N GLY A 545 -7.90 21.20 2.82
CA GLY A 545 -9.27 21.66 2.62
C GLY A 545 -9.42 22.38 1.28
N MET A 546 -10.65 22.79 0.97
CA MET A 546 -10.98 23.45 -0.29
C MET A 546 -11.57 24.84 -0.04
N ILE A 547 -11.04 25.84 -0.74
CA ILE A 547 -11.65 27.15 -0.91
C ILE A 547 -12.43 27.12 -2.21
N ALA A 548 -13.75 27.30 -2.16
CA ALA A 548 -14.55 27.36 -3.37
C ALA A 548 -14.23 28.64 -4.15
N VAL A 549 -13.96 28.54 -5.46
CA VAL A 549 -13.70 29.73 -6.30
C VAL A 549 -14.83 30.74 -6.21
N GLN A 550 -16.09 30.27 -6.10
CA GLN A 550 -17.26 31.10 -5.93
C GLN A 550 -17.28 31.90 -4.61
N SER A 551 -16.48 31.54 -3.61
CA SER A 551 -16.37 32.30 -2.36
C SER A 551 -15.35 33.43 -2.43
N LEU A 552 -14.54 33.51 -3.48
CA LEU A 552 -13.64 34.63 -3.76
C LEU A 552 -14.46 35.75 -4.41
N MET A 553 -14.80 36.77 -3.60
CA MET A 553 -15.76 37.82 -4.01
C MET A 553 -15.09 39.01 -4.72
N ASP A 554 -13.75 38.98 -4.82
CA ASP A 554 -12.94 40.08 -5.34
C ASP A 554 -12.84 40.09 -6.88
N ASP A 555 -13.03 38.93 -7.56
CA ASP A 555 -12.95 38.80 -9.01
C ASP A 555 -13.60 37.51 -9.54
N PHE A 556 -13.70 37.41 -10.88
CA PHE A 556 -13.99 36.16 -11.57
C PHE A 556 -12.70 35.46 -11.97
N TYR A 557 -12.49 34.26 -11.44
CA TYR A 557 -11.25 33.50 -11.62
C TYR A 557 -11.39 32.44 -12.72
N GLU A 558 -10.45 32.46 -13.67
CA GLU A 558 -10.33 31.45 -14.73
C GLU A 558 -9.16 30.52 -14.45
N TYR A 559 -9.40 29.23 -14.60
CA TYR A 559 -8.37 28.20 -14.40
C TYR A 559 -7.58 27.96 -15.69
N ASP A 560 -6.30 28.12 -15.61
CA ASP A 560 -5.32 27.76 -16.63
C ASP A 560 -4.69 26.40 -16.26
N ASP A 561 -5.10 25.34 -16.96
CA ASP A 561 -4.68 23.97 -16.71
C ASP A 561 -3.25 23.68 -17.20
N GLU A 562 -2.75 24.41 -18.20
CA GLU A 562 -1.35 24.29 -18.64
C GLU A 562 -0.38 24.90 -17.62
N ASN A 563 -0.83 25.94 -16.93
CA ASN A 563 -0.01 26.69 -16.00
C ASN A 563 -0.28 26.36 -14.53
N TYR A 564 -1.29 25.52 -14.20
CA TYR A 564 -1.72 25.27 -12.84
C TYR A 564 -1.94 26.59 -12.06
N THR A 565 -2.70 27.52 -12.65
CA THR A 565 -2.97 28.84 -12.07
C THR A 565 -4.44 29.19 -12.14
N LEU A 566 -4.91 29.97 -11.17
CA LEU A 566 -6.20 30.66 -11.21
C LEU A 566 -5.92 32.15 -11.37
N VAL A 567 -6.45 32.76 -12.43
CA VAL A 567 -6.19 34.17 -12.78
C VAL A 567 -7.50 34.96 -12.69
N GLY A 568 -7.51 36.02 -11.91
CA GLY A 568 -8.61 36.98 -11.84
C GLY A 568 -8.71 37.80 -13.12
N ARG A 569 -9.93 37.83 -13.70
CA ARG A 569 -10.20 38.44 -15.00
C ARG A 569 -10.04 39.97 -15.00
N HIS A 570 -10.31 40.62 -13.88
CA HIS A 570 -10.33 42.10 -13.78
C HIS A 570 -9.12 42.59 -12.97
N THR A 571 -8.81 41.95 -11.86
CA THR A 571 -7.74 42.35 -10.95
C THR A 571 -6.36 41.86 -11.43
N GLY A 572 -6.32 40.78 -12.21
CA GLY A 572 -5.07 40.10 -12.54
C GLY A 572 -4.44 39.35 -11.36
N LYS A 573 -5.10 39.29 -10.20
CA LYS A 573 -4.67 38.51 -9.03
C LYS A 573 -4.53 37.04 -9.44
N THR A 574 -3.43 36.43 -9.11
CA THR A 574 -3.13 35.06 -9.55
C THR A 574 -2.82 34.18 -8.35
N PHE A 575 -3.46 33.03 -8.29
CA PHE A 575 -3.11 31.95 -7.35
C PHE A 575 -2.37 30.86 -8.10
N LYS A 576 -1.23 30.43 -7.57
CA LYS A 576 -0.38 29.41 -8.17
C LYS A 576 -0.21 28.22 -7.24
N LEU A 577 0.02 27.06 -7.83
CA LEU A 577 0.39 25.87 -7.07
C LEU A 577 1.69 26.14 -6.30
N GLY A 578 1.71 25.90 -4.99
CA GLY A 578 2.85 26.16 -4.10
C GLY A 578 2.83 27.53 -3.40
N ASP A 579 1.88 28.43 -3.73
CA ASP A 579 1.76 29.70 -3.03
C ASP A 579 1.36 29.49 -1.56
N GLU A 580 1.97 30.27 -0.66
CA GLU A 580 1.56 30.36 0.73
C GLU A 580 0.36 31.30 0.86
N ILE A 581 -0.63 30.84 1.60
CA ILE A 581 -1.87 31.60 1.87
C ILE A 581 -2.26 31.41 3.35
N THR A 582 -3.10 32.31 3.86
CA THR A 582 -3.78 32.09 5.13
C THR A 582 -5.20 31.61 4.86
N VAL A 583 -5.62 30.57 5.57
CA VAL A 583 -6.97 29.99 5.46
C VAL A 583 -7.66 29.96 6.80
N GLU A 584 -8.96 30.25 6.82
CA GLU A 584 -9.85 30.03 7.96
C GLU A 584 -10.62 28.73 7.76
N VAL A 585 -10.75 27.90 8.78
CA VAL A 585 -11.62 26.72 8.77
C VAL A 585 -13.06 27.14 8.85
N LYS A 586 -13.79 27.07 7.74
CA LYS A 586 -15.17 27.56 7.64
C LYS A 586 -16.20 26.50 7.99
N ASN A 587 -16.02 25.28 7.50
CA ASN A 587 -16.98 24.20 7.71
C ASN A 587 -16.28 22.84 7.73
N VAL A 588 -16.79 21.95 8.58
CA VAL A 588 -16.27 20.58 8.75
C VAL A 588 -17.42 19.61 8.51
N ASN A 589 -17.36 18.89 7.39
CA ASN A 589 -18.35 17.88 7.04
C ASN A 589 -17.75 16.47 7.21
N LEU A 590 -17.94 15.89 8.39
CA LEU A 590 -17.38 14.59 8.74
C LEU A 590 -17.93 13.43 7.87
N PRO A 591 -19.24 13.31 7.63
CA PRO A 591 -19.78 12.29 6.73
C PRO A 591 -19.19 12.31 5.33
N LYS A 592 -18.99 13.50 4.75
CA LYS A 592 -18.39 13.68 3.42
C LYS A 592 -16.86 13.66 3.44
N ARG A 593 -16.24 13.67 4.61
CA ARG A 593 -14.79 13.79 4.80
C ARG A 593 -14.25 15.04 4.09
N GLN A 594 -14.97 16.17 4.22
CA GLN A 594 -14.66 17.43 3.55
C GLN A 594 -14.44 18.56 4.55
N LEU A 595 -13.48 19.42 4.20
CA LEU A 595 -13.16 20.65 4.90
C LEU A 595 -13.31 21.80 3.91
N ASP A 596 -14.13 22.77 4.27
CA ASP A 596 -14.26 24.02 3.53
C ASP A 596 -13.44 25.09 4.24
N PHE A 597 -12.55 25.71 3.50
CA PHE A 597 -11.76 26.84 3.95
C PHE A 597 -12.29 28.14 3.37
N ALA A 598 -12.06 29.24 4.07
CA ALA A 598 -12.16 30.59 3.51
C ALA A 598 -10.74 31.14 3.32
N PHE A 599 -10.56 31.91 2.27
CA PHE A 599 -9.33 32.69 2.06
C PHE A 599 -9.33 33.88 3.03
N VAL A 600 -8.21 34.10 3.70
CA VAL A 600 -7.97 35.27 4.56
C VAL A 600 -6.96 36.15 3.84
N ASP A 601 -7.33 37.43 3.63
CA ASP A 601 -6.49 38.40 2.89
C ASP A 601 -5.24 38.81 3.68
#